data_7e1ac3e9b8eedfe8eea490f4bfdba6cf
#
_entry.id   7e1ac3e9b8eedfe8eea490f4bfdba6cf
#
_cell.length_a   1.000
_cell.length_b   1.000
_cell.length_c   1.000
_cell.angle_alpha   90.00
_cell.angle_beta   90.00
_cell.angle_gamma   90.00
#
_symmetry.space_group_name_H-M   'P 1'
#
loop_
_entity.id
_entity.type
_entity.pdbx_description
1 polymer ?
#
loop_
_entity_poly.entity_id
_entity_poly.type
_entity_poly.pdbx_seq_one_letter_code
_entity_poly.pdbx_strand_id
1 'polypeptide(L)'
;MLNILNSKESKELDLYTIKNNITSKDKLIDNAGRSVAYHIIEHIENPFNKKFLCIAGAGDNGIDAVVCNFYLNRNNVNSTLLIIDPSKIDASYLKHHSFLTPSNKIKLSTFDYIVDGVFGTGLNRNL
;
A
#
# COMPACT_ATOMS: atom_id res chain seq x y z
N MET A 1 -1.49 -7.67 1.34
CA MET A 1 -2.14 -7.38 0.06
C MET A 1 -2.81 -6.03 0.10
N LEU A 2 -2.59 -5.22 -0.89
CA LEU A 2 -3.22 -3.91 -0.99
C LEU A 2 -4.60 -4.03 -1.65
N ASN A 3 -5.55 -3.26 -1.14
CA ASN A 3 -6.95 -3.41 -1.46
C ASN A 3 -7.56 -2.05 -1.81
N ILE A 4 -7.22 -1.53 -2.98
CA ILE A 4 -7.72 -0.23 -3.42
C ILE A 4 -8.86 -0.37 -4.43
N LEU A 5 -8.72 -1.28 -5.38
CA LEU A 5 -9.73 -1.47 -6.43
C LEU A 5 -10.78 -2.45 -5.92
N ASN A 6 -10.39 -3.70 -5.76
CA ASN A 6 -11.15 -4.72 -5.07
C ASN A 6 -10.21 -5.87 -4.69
N SER A 7 -10.69 -6.77 -3.83
CA SER A 7 -9.86 -7.88 -3.33
C SER A 7 -9.41 -8.81 -4.44
N LYS A 8 -10.26 -9.06 -5.44
CA LYS A 8 -9.92 -9.96 -6.54
C LYS A 8 -8.77 -9.42 -7.37
N GLU A 9 -8.84 -8.15 -7.74
CA GLU A 9 -7.79 -7.50 -8.52
C GLU A 9 -6.45 -7.48 -7.77
N SER A 10 -6.49 -7.21 -6.48
CA SER A 10 -5.29 -7.19 -5.64
C SER A 10 -4.67 -8.57 -5.52
N LYS A 11 -5.49 -9.62 -5.37
CA LYS A 11 -5.01 -10.99 -5.31
C LYS A 11 -4.38 -11.44 -6.62
N GLU A 12 -4.99 -11.11 -7.74
CA GLU A 12 -4.45 -11.43 -9.06
C GLU A 12 -3.10 -10.77 -9.27
N LEU A 13 -2.96 -9.52 -8.86
CA LEU A 13 -1.70 -8.80 -8.97
C LEU A 13 -0.61 -9.43 -8.10
N ASP A 14 -0.93 -9.79 -6.86
CA ASP A 14 0.01 -10.46 -5.96
C ASP A 14 0.46 -11.81 -6.50
N LEU A 15 -0.48 -12.62 -6.95
CA LEU A 15 -0.19 -13.94 -7.52
C LEU A 15 0.69 -13.82 -8.77
N TYR A 16 0.42 -12.85 -9.61
CA TYR A 16 1.22 -12.59 -10.79
C TYR A 16 2.67 -12.29 -10.38
N THR A 17 2.85 -11.41 -9.41
CA THR A 17 4.17 -11.03 -8.93
C THR A 17 4.94 -12.23 -8.38
N ILE A 18 4.30 -13.06 -7.57
CA ILE A 18 4.91 -14.25 -6.99
C ILE A 18 5.32 -15.25 -8.07
N LYS A 19 4.46 -15.47 -9.06
CA LYS A 19 4.74 -16.43 -10.14
C LYS A 19 5.86 -16.00 -11.06
N ASN A 20 5.99 -14.72 -11.30
CA ASN A 20 6.88 -14.21 -12.35
C ASN A 20 8.20 -13.64 -11.81
N ASN A 21 8.33 -13.46 -10.50
CA ASN A 21 9.54 -12.92 -9.89
C ASN A 21 10.04 -13.83 -8.79
N ILE A 22 10.86 -14.79 -9.15
CA ILE A 22 11.53 -15.65 -8.18
C ILE A 22 12.76 -14.90 -7.69
N THR A 23 12.59 -14.04 -6.70
CA THR A 23 13.64 -13.19 -6.17
C THR A 23 13.65 -13.27 -4.64
N SER A 24 14.54 -12.50 -4.00
CA SER A 24 14.53 -12.40 -2.54
C SER A 24 13.20 -11.81 -2.06
N LYS A 25 12.85 -12.10 -0.81
CA LYS A 25 11.63 -11.58 -0.19
C LYS A 25 11.55 -10.05 -0.30
N ASP A 26 12.66 -9.35 -0.08
CA ASP A 26 12.68 -7.89 -0.13
C ASP A 26 12.37 -7.35 -1.52
N LYS A 27 12.93 -7.97 -2.56
CA LYS A 27 12.62 -7.59 -3.94
C LYS A 27 11.18 -7.89 -4.29
N LEU A 28 10.64 -8.99 -3.81
CA LEU A 28 9.25 -9.38 -4.06
C LEU A 28 8.30 -8.36 -3.45
N ILE A 29 8.55 -7.94 -2.22
CA ILE A 29 7.76 -6.93 -1.53
C ILE A 29 7.85 -5.58 -2.26
N ASP A 30 9.04 -5.15 -2.65
CA ASP A 30 9.21 -3.91 -3.41
C ASP A 30 8.45 -3.97 -4.72
N ASN A 31 8.53 -5.08 -5.45
CA ASN A 31 7.82 -5.24 -6.71
C ASN A 31 6.31 -5.23 -6.52
N ALA A 32 5.80 -5.84 -5.47
CA ALA A 32 4.36 -5.87 -5.19
C ALA A 32 3.83 -4.45 -4.92
N GLY A 33 4.46 -3.72 -4.02
CA GLY A 33 4.05 -2.35 -3.70
C GLY A 33 4.15 -1.41 -4.90
N ARG A 34 5.25 -1.51 -5.64
CA ARG A 34 5.46 -0.71 -6.84
C ARG A 34 4.41 -1.02 -7.92
N SER A 35 4.11 -2.29 -8.13
CA SER A 35 3.12 -2.70 -9.12
C SER A 35 1.74 -2.13 -8.80
N VAL A 36 1.35 -2.12 -7.53
CA VAL A 36 0.07 -1.52 -7.12
C VAL A 36 0.09 -0.01 -7.38
N ALA A 37 1.18 0.67 -7.05
CA ALA A 37 1.30 2.11 -7.27
C ALA A 37 1.15 2.44 -8.77
N TYR A 38 1.83 1.72 -9.63
CA TYR A 38 1.72 1.96 -11.07
C TYR A 38 0.35 1.57 -11.63
N HIS A 39 -0.26 0.53 -11.10
CA HIS A 39 -1.63 0.17 -11.47
C HIS A 39 -2.59 1.31 -11.14
N ILE A 40 -2.46 1.92 -9.97
CA ILE A 40 -3.24 3.08 -9.58
C ILE A 40 -3.04 4.24 -10.56
N ILE A 41 -1.79 4.56 -10.86
CA ILE A 41 -1.45 5.67 -11.75
C ILE A 41 -2.04 5.47 -13.14
N GLU A 42 -2.04 4.22 -13.63
CA GLU A 42 -2.54 3.91 -14.97
C GLU A 42 -4.06 3.82 -15.06
N HIS A 43 -4.75 3.44 -13.98
CA HIS A 43 -6.17 3.09 -14.04
C HIS A 43 -7.10 4.05 -13.31
N ILE A 44 -6.59 4.84 -12.36
CA ILE A 44 -7.40 5.87 -11.71
C ILE A 44 -7.41 7.12 -12.59
N GLU A 45 -8.57 7.63 -12.89
CA GLU A 45 -8.71 8.85 -13.68
C GLU A 45 -8.18 10.04 -12.90
N ASN A 46 -7.29 10.82 -13.54
CA ASN A 46 -6.67 12.01 -12.94
C ASN A 46 -6.05 11.75 -11.56
N PRO A 47 -5.15 10.76 -11.42
CA PRO A 47 -4.62 10.41 -10.11
C PRO A 47 -3.80 11.55 -9.49
N PHE A 48 -3.25 12.44 -10.33
CA PHE A 48 -2.36 13.52 -9.87
C PHE A 48 -3.09 14.63 -9.13
N ASN A 49 -4.41 14.71 -9.22
CA ASN A 49 -5.21 15.65 -8.44
C ASN A 49 -6.11 14.99 -7.40
N LYS A 50 -5.83 13.73 -7.10
CA LYS A 50 -6.52 12.96 -6.06
C LYS A 50 -5.63 12.82 -4.83
N LYS A 51 -6.26 12.60 -3.67
CA LYS A 51 -5.56 12.36 -2.42
C LYS A 51 -5.75 10.92 -2.00
N PHE A 52 -4.63 10.24 -1.76
CA PHE A 52 -4.61 8.83 -1.37
C PHE A 52 -4.15 8.70 0.07
N LEU A 53 -4.75 7.75 0.78
CA LEU A 53 -4.28 7.34 2.11
C LEU A 53 -3.90 5.87 2.03
N CYS A 54 -2.62 5.59 2.26
CA CYS A 54 -2.14 4.22 2.37
C CYS A 54 -2.14 3.83 3.84
N ILE A 55 -2.85 2.76 4.19
CA ILE A 55 -2.93 2.29 5.57
C ILE A 55 -2.14 1.00 5.69
N ALA A 56 -1.09 1.03 6.51
CA ALA A 56 -0.21 -0.11 6.72
C ALA A 56 -0.56 -0.82 8.02
N GLY A 57 -0.95 -2.08 7.92
CA GLY A 57 -1.09 -2.97 9.06
C GLY A 57 0.22 -3.65 9.39
N ALA A 58 0.17 -4.86 9.93
CA ALA A 58 1.35 -5.61 10.32
C ALA A 58 1.94 -6.41 9.15
N GLY A 59 3.23 -6.73 9.26
CA GLY A 59 3.87 -7.70 8.37
C GLY A 59 4.01 -7.24 6.93
N ASP A 60 4.00 -8.20 6.02
CA ASP A 60 4.25 -7.97 4.60
C ASP A 60 3.20 -7.10 3.94
N ASN A 61 1.93 -7.23 4.34
CA ASN A 61 0.86 -6.36 3.82
C ASN A 61 1.09 -4.90 4.19
N GLY A 62 1.56 -4.67 5.41
CA GLY A 62 1.92 -3.33 5.85
C GLY A 62 3.07 -2.76 5.05
N ILE A 63 4.09 -3.57 4.80
CA ILE A 63 5.25 -3.16 4.00
C ILE A 63 4.83 -2.83 2.57
N ASP A 64 3.94 -3.62 1.98
CA ASP A 64 3.41 -3.33 0.65
C ASP A 64 2.77 -1.95 0.59
N ALA A 65 2.02 -1.57 1.62
CA ALA A 65 1.40 -0.24 1.69
C ALA A 65 2.46 0.87 1.83
N VAL A 66 3.51 0.64 2.61
CA VAL A 66 4.62 1.59 2.75
C VAL A 66 5.29 1.81 1.40
N VAL A 67 5.59 0.73 0.69
CA VAL A 67 6.25 0.79 -0.63
C VAL A 67 5.34 1.46 -1.66
N CYS A 68 4.06 1.11 -1.67
CA CYS A 68 3.09 1.74 -2.56
C CYS A 68 3.04 3.26 -2.35
N ASN A 69 2.95 3.69 -1.09
CA ASN A 69 2.95 5.11 -0.75
C ASN A 69 4.21 5.82 -1.27
N PHE A 70 5.36 5.19 -1.11
CA PHE A 70 6.62 5.73 -1.61
C PHE A 70 6.57 5.97 -3.12
N TYR A 71 6.14 4.97 -3.90
CA TYR A 71 6.12 5.11 -5.35
C TYR A 71 5.03 6.07 -5.85
N LEU A 72 3.90 6.17 -5.16
CA LEU A 72 2.90 7.17 -5.48
C LEU A 72 3.49 8.58 -5.34
N ASN A 73 4.10 8.86 -4.20
CA ASN A 73 4.70 10.19 -3.97
C ASN A 73 5.85 10.47 -4.93
N ARG A 74 6.66 9.46 -5.24
CA ARG A 74 7.77 9.60 -6.19
C ARG A 74 7.27 9.97 -7.58
N ASN A 75 6.06 9.58 -7.94
CA ASN A 75 5.44 9.89 -9.22
C ASN A 75 4.47 11.06 -9.13
N ASN A 76 4.60 11.90 -8.12
CA ASN A 76 3.83 13.13 -7.93
C ASN A 76 2.34 12.88 -7.66
N VAL A 77 1.98 11.73 -7.15
CA VAL A 77 0.64 11.43 -6.66
C VAL A 77 0.62 11.72 -5.16
N ASN A 78 -0.33 12.53 -4.72
CA ASN A 78 -0.44 12.89 -3.30
C ASN A 78 -0.90 11.70 -2.48
N SER A 79 -0.01 11.14 -1.68
CA SER A 79 -0.30 9.98 -0.84
C SER A 79 0.25 10.21 0.57
N THR A 80 -0.58 9.90 1.56
CA THR A 80 -0.23 9.97 2.98
C THR A 80 -0.18 8.55 3.51
N LEU A 81 0.82 8.25 4.35
CA LEU A 81 0.98 6.93 4.95
C LEU A 81 0.52 6.97 6.41
N LEU A 82 -0.37 6.04 6.76
CA LEU A 82 -0.78 5.79 8.13
C LEU A 82 -0.33 4.39 8.52
N ILE A 83 0.47 4.28 9.57
CA ILE A 83 0.90 2.99 10.11
C ILE A 83 0.17 2.73 11.41
N ILE A 84 -0.57 1.62 11.46
CA ILE A 84 -1.42 1.30 12.63
C ILE A 84 -0.56 1.01 13.86
N ASP A 85 0.48 0.20 13.71
CA ASP A 85 1.41 -0.13 14.79
C ASP A 85 2.83 -0.24 14.23
N PRO A 86 3.63 0.84 14.36
CA PRO A 86 4.98 0.82 13.81
C PRO A 86 5.87 -0.30 14.37
N SER A 87 5.59 -0.79 15.58
CA SER A 87 6.37 -1.86 16.17
C SER A 87 6.23 -3.20 15.43
N LYS A 88 5.21 -3.32 14.57
CA LYS A 88 4.94 -4.53 13.79
C LYS A 88 5.41 -4.42 12.35
N ILE A 89 6.10 -3.37 12.01
CA ILE A 89 6.73 -3.17 10.70
C ILE A 89 8.24 -3.22 10.90
N ASP A 90 8.94 -3.89 10.00
CA ASP A 90 10.39 -3.95 10.04
C ASP A 90 10.96 -2.51 10.03
N ALA A 91 11.80 -2.20 11.04
CA ALA A 91 12.34 -0.87 11.22
C ALA A 91 13.10 -0.36 9.99
N SER A 92 13.69 -1.24 9.20
CA SER A 92 14.40 -0.86 7.98
C SER A 92 13.49 -0.18 6.97
N TYR A 93 12.20 -0.50 6.97
CA TYR A 93 11.22 0.11 6.08
C TYR A 93 10.64 1.41 6.63
N LEU A 94 10.85 1.72 7.91
CA LEU A 94 10.34 2.95 8.51
C LEU A 94 11.34 4.10 8.43
N LYS A 95 12.61 3.77 8.29
CA LYS A 95 13.74 4.68 8.50
C LYS A 95 13.70 5.92 7.61
N HIS A 96 13.22 5.78 6.38
CA HIS A 96 13.25 6.86 5.39
C HIS A 96 11.86 7.30 4.95
N HIS A 97 10.82 6.95 5.71
CA HIS A 97 9.44 7.28 5.35
C HIS A 97 8.78 8.13 6.43
N SER A 98 8.08 9.18 6.00
CA SER A 98 7.22 9.94 6.90
C SER A 98 5.87 9.24 7.00
N PHE A 99 5.34 9.13 8.21
CA PHE A 99 4.06 8.48 8.40
C PHE A 99 3.31 9.05 9.60
N LEU A 100 2.00 8.83 9.58
CA LEU A 100 1.11 9.13 10.69
C LEU A 100 0.80 7.84 11.45
N THR A 101 0.35 7.99 12.69
CA THR A 101 -0.12 6.87 13.52
C THR A 101 -1.55 7.15 13.96
N PRO A 102 -2.26 6.17 14.56
CA PRO A 102 -3.63 6.40 15.03
C PRO A 102 -3.76 7.50 16.08
N SER A 103 -2.66 7.90 16.75
CA SER A 103 -2.68 9.02 17.68
C SER A 103 -2.84 10.36 16.97
N ASN A 104 -2.55 10.44 15.69
CA ASN A 104 -2.81 11.63 14.89
C ASN A 104 -4.28 11.69 14.53
N LYS A 105 -4.85 12.90 14.51
CA LYS A 105 -6.23 13.08 14.07
C LYS A 105 -6.27 13.04 12.54
N ILE A 106 -6.92 12.02 12.01
CA ILE A 106 -7.03 11.81 10.58
C ILE A 106 -8.50 11.87 10.19
N LYS A 107 -8.82 12.75 9.26
CA LYS A 107 -10.16 12.88 8.72
C LYS A 107 -10.22 12.14 7.39
N LEU A 108 -10.82 10.95 7.39
CA LEU A 108 -10.85 10.08 6.21
C LEU A 108 -11.53 10.74 5.01
N SER A 109 -12.49 11.62 5.24
CA SER A 109 -13.20 12.32 4.16
C SER A 109 -12.31 13.27 3.35
N THR A 110 -11.09 13.57 3.82
CA THR A 110 -10.15 14.39 3.05
C THR A 110 -9.46 13.61 1.95
N PHE A 111 -9.57 12.28 1.95
CA PHE A 111 -8.93 11.41 0.96
C PHE A 111 -9.96 10.91 -0.04
N ASP A 112 -9.56 10.85 -1.30
CA ASP A 112 -10.40 10.32 -2.37
C ASP A 112 -10.36 8.79 -2.43
N TYR A 113 -9.21 8.20 -2.07
CA TYR A 113 -8.99 6.76 -2.11
C TYR A 113 -8.21 6.29 -0.89
N ILE A 114 -8.49 5.08 -0.47
CA ILE A 114 -7.75 4.41 0.59
C ILE A 114 -7.11 3.16 0.01
N VAL A 115 -5.81 3.03 0.20
CA VAL A 115 -5.06 1.82 -0.14
C VAL A 115 -4.93 1.00 1.14
N ASP A 116 -5.66 -0.10 1.21
CA ASP A 116 -5.78 -0.90 2.43
C ASP A 116 -4.72 -1.99 2.48
N GLY A 117 -3.74 -1.82 3.36
CA GLY A 117 -2.71 -2.80 3.65
C GLY A 117 -2.84 -3.40 5.06
N VAL A 118 -4.05 -3.34 5.64
CA VAL A 118 -4.30 -3.87 6.99
C VAL A 118 -4.63 -5.36 6.94
N PHE A 119 -5.49 -5.75 6.01
CA PHE A 119 -5.96 -7.13 5.92
C PHE A 119 -5.12 -7.95 4.97
N GLY A 120 -4.77 -9.15 5.39
CA GLY A 120 -4.16 -10.13 4.52
C GLY A 120 -5.20 -10.77 3.60
N THR A 121 -4.73 -11.60 2.66
CA THR A 121 -5.58 -12.28 1.70
C THR A 121 -6.68 -13.10 2.35
N GLY A 122 -6.40 -13.67 3.53
CA GLY A 122 -7.36 -14.50 4.24
C GLY A 122 -8.55 -13.74 4.79
N LEU A 123 -8.40 -12.45 5.04
CA LEU A 123 -9.46 -11.63 5.65
C LEU A 123 -10.33 -10.94 4.62
N ASN A 124 -9.79 -10.64 3.45
CA ASN A 124 -10.51 -9.89 2.43
C ASN A 124 -11.81 -10.57 1.99
N ARG A 125 -11.86 -11.87 2.04
CA ARG A 125 -13.04 -12.64 1.65
C ARG A 125 -14.26 -12.39 2.54
N ASN A 126 -14.07 -11.82 3.68
CA ASN A 126 -15.13 -11.59 4.66
C ASN A 126 -15.68 -10.17 4.63
N LEU A 127 -15.20 -9.37 3.71
CA LEU A 127 -15.62 -7.97 3.61
C LEU A 127 -16.72 -7.72 2.60
#